data_572fb0ee6b68254b64f03e56aa82b071
#
_entry.id   572fb0ee6b68254b64f03e56aa82b071
#
_cell.length_a   1.000
_cell.length_b   1.000
_cell.length_c   1.000
_cell.angle_alpha   90.00
_cell.angle_beta   90.00
_cell.angle_gamma   90.00
#
_symmetry.space_group_name_H-M   'P 1'
#
loop_
_entity.id
_entity.type
_entity.pdbx_description
1 polymer ?
#
loop_
_entity_poly.entity_id
_entity_poly.type
_entity_poly.pdbx_seq_one_letter_code
_entity_poly.pdbx_strand_id
1 'polypeptide(L)'
;MTGSLTILLIAHNEEKAIGRMLDGLSRTYDREILEIVVVDDGSTDGTASIVEDWAARNNKIRLVRRSPPCGVGRALKTGFGSISAKSEFALTMDSDFIENISQVRLLIDAMEGRPCDGVIGSRFIKGGKVVRYPFLKRLMNRLFHGVLKIVFRVPQNDLTNNFKLYKADIFRSLPWQSNDFAMNAETGLLPILFGYELIEVPVTWIDRDPAMGKSKFGLLKHGGGYLRVILHALWIARTRKSKQ
;
A
#
# COMPACT_ATOMS: atom_id res chain seq x y z
N MET A 1 -19.64 -2.54 1.45
CA MET A 1 -18.44 -2.44 2.33
C MET A 1 -18.67 -1.47 3.50
N THR A 2 -19.82 -1.53 4.17
CA THR A 2 -20.17 -0.57 5.22
C THR A 2 -19.55 -0.96 6.55
N GLY A 3 -18.74 -0.05 7.17
CA GLY A 3 -18.16 -0.26 8.51
C GLY A 3 -17.21 -1.45 8.64
N SER A 4 -16.58 -1.88 7.55
CA SER A 4 -15.72 -3.07 7.52
C SER A 4 -14.32 -2.82 6.93
N LEU A 5 -14.00 -1.58 6.55
CA LEU A 5 -12.74 -1.19 5.94
C LEU A 5 -11.76 -0.60 6.95
N THR A 6 -10.58 -1.18 7.09
CA THR A 6 -9.41 -0.52 7.69
C THR A 6 -8.62 0.21 6.60
N ILE A 7 -8.36 1.51 6.79
CA ILE A 7 -7.38 2.25 5.97
C ILE A 7 -6.06 2.31 6.74
N LEU A 8 -5.00 1.81 6.10
CA LEU A 8 -3.65 1.79 6.67
C LEU A 8 -2.77 2.83 5.99
N LEU A 9 -2.36 3.83 6.75
CA LEU A 9 -1.45 4.91 6.33
C LEU A 9 -0.10 4.73 7.01
N ILE A 10 0.99 4.81 6.22
CA ILE A 10 2.35 4.84 6.76
C ILE A 10 2.86 6.28 6.66
N ALA A 11 3.25 6.85 7.80
CA ALA A 11 3.73 8.22 7.89
C ALA A 11 5.17 8.28 8.44
N HIS A 12 5.98 9.15 7.87
CA HIS A 12 7.29 9.52 8.42
C HIS A 12 7.64 10.94 7.98
N ASN A 13 7.52 11.90 8.91
CA ASN A 13 7.66 13.34 8.66
C ASN A 13 6.69 13.83 7.57
N GLU A 14 5.41 13.71 7.86
CA GLU A 14 4.30 14.08 6.97
C GLU A 14 3.35 15.13 7.61
N GLU A 15 3.86 15.99 8.50
CA GLU A 15 3.05 17.02 9.20
C GLU A 15 2.24 17.91 8.26
N LYS A 16 2.75 18.17 7.03
CA LYS A 16 2.08 19.01 6.03
C LYS A 16 0.93 18.32 5.30
N ALA A 17 0.88 16.99 5.33
CA ALA A 17 -0.04 16.18 4.55
C ALA A 17 -1.06 15.43 5.41
N ILE A 18 -0.63 14.87 6.55
CA ILE A 18 -1.40 13.87 7.30
C ILE A 18 -2.76 14.40 7.77
N GLY A 19 -2.85 15.64 8.25
CA GLY A 19 -4.13 16.22 8.68
C GLY A 19 -5.15 16.34 7.55
N ARG A 20 -4.70 16.76 6.35
CA ARG A 20 -5.56 16.84 5.15
C ARG A 20 -5.98 15.46 4.67
N MET A 21 -5.10 14.47 4.77
CA MET A 21 -5.40 13.07 4.44
C MET A 21 -6.50 12.53 5.35
N LEU A 22 -6.37 12.70 6.67
CA LEU A 22 -7.35 12.23 7.65
C LEU A 22 -8.72 12.91 7.47
N ASP A 23 -8.73 14.23 7.24
CA ASP A 23 -9.96 14.99 6.95
C ASP A 23 -10.66 14.46 5.70
N GLY A 24 -9.92 14.34 4.59
CA GLY A 24 -10.47 13.90 3.32
C GLY A 24 -11.02 12.48 3.36
N LEU A 25 -10.30 11.54 3.96
CA LEU A 25 -10.76 10.15 4.13
C LEU A 25 -11.99 10.06 5.04
N SER A 26 -11.96 10.72 6.19
CA SER A 26 -13.05 10.69 7.16
C SER A 26 -14.34 11.28 6.57
N ARG A 27 -14.26 12.40 5.83
CA ARG A 27 -15.46 13.00 5.21
C ARG A 27 -16.02 12.19 4.05
N THR A 28 -15.12 11.57 3.24
CA THR A 28 -15.55 10.92 1.99
C THR A 28 -16.03 9.50 2.22
N TYR A 29 -15.42 8.77 3.16
CA TYR A 29 -15.63 7.32 3.35
C TYR A 29 -16.05 6.93 4.77
N ASP A 30 -16.66 7.83 5.53
CA ASP A 30 -17.07 7.55 6.92
C ASP A 30 -17.94 6.29 7.05
N ARG A 31 -18.81 6.05 6.09
CA ARG A 31 -19.70 4.88 6.11
C ARG A 31 -18.98 3.56 5.90
N GLU A 32 -17.98 3.54 5.05
CA GLU A 32 -17.18 2.35 4.71
C GLU A 32 -16.13 2.06 5.78
N ILE A 33 -15.56 3.11 6.38
CA ILE A 33 -14.45 3.02 7.33
C ILE A 33 -14.91 2.45 8.67
N LEU A 34 -14.27 1.34 9.07
CA LEU A 34 -14.24 0.83 10.44
C LEU A 34 -13.19 1.59 11.27
N GLU A 35 -11.96 1.70 10.73
CA GLU A 35 -10.85 2.43 11.35
C GLU A 35 -9.85 2.96 10.31
N ILE A 36 -9.14 4.02 10.68
CA ILE A 36 -7.94 4.52 10.01
C ILE A 36 -6.77 4.30 10.97
N VAL A 37 -5.84 3.43 10.58
CA VAL A 37 -4.61 3.17 11.34
C VAL A 37 -3.48 3.96 10.71
N VAL A 38 -2.93 4.91 11.43
CA VAL A 38 -1.73 5.64 11.03
C VAL A 38 -0.54 5.03 11.76
N VAL A 39 0.39 4.46 11.00
CA VAL A 39 1.67 3.99 11.56
C VAL A 39 2.70 5.09 11.40
N ASP A 40 3.06 5.72 12.50
CA ASP A 40 4.14 6.69 12.54
C ASP A 40 5.49 5.97 12.66
N ASP A 41 6.27 6.00 11.59
CA ASP A 41 7.57 5.32 11.49
C ASP A 41 8.73 6.18 12.04
N GLY A 42 8.57 6.68 13.27
CA GLY A 42 9.58 7.46 13.95
C GLY A 42 9.72 8.88 13.39
N SER A 43 8.64 9.59 13.19
CA SER A 43 8.65 11.01 12.80
C SER A 43 9.31 11.88 13.87
N THR A 44 9.97 12.94 13.42
CA THR A 44 10.63 13.94 14.25
C THR A 44 9.97 15.32 14.17
N ASP A 45 8.94 15.45 13.33
CA ASP A 45 8.12 16.65 13.14
C ASP A 45 6.77 16.52 13.86
N GLY A 46 5.81 17.39 13.55
CA GLY A 46 4.46 17.41 14.14
C GLY A 46 3.53 16.26 13.70
N THR A 47 3.98 15.29 12.89
CA THR A 47 3.12 14.22 12.33
C THR A 47 2.33 13.48 13.41
N ALA A 48 3.01 12.97 14.44
CA ALA A 48 2.37 12.17 15.48
C ALA A 48 1.37 12.98 16.31
N SER A 49 1.71 14.22 16.68
CA SER A 49 0.84 15.12 17.42
C SER A 49 -0.46 15.42 16.64
N ILE A 50 -0.35 15.68 15.33
CA ILE A 50 -1.52 15.92 14.48
C ILE A 50 -2.45 14.70 14.49
N VAL A 51 -1.89 13.48 14.38
CA VAL A 51 -2.71 12.25 14.39
C VAL A 51 -3.36 12.02 15.75
N GLU A 52 -2.68 12.32 16.86
CA GLU A 52 -3.25 12.25 18.22
C GLU A 52 -4.42 13.21 18.40
N ASP A 53 -4.30 14.44 17.91
CA ASP A 53 -5.38 15.42 17.92
C ASP A 53 -6.60 14.96 17.12
N TRP A 54 -6.38 14.28 16.00
CA TRP A 54 -7.46 13.67 15.21
C TRP A 54 -8.09 12.49 15.94
N ALA A 55 -7.30 11.60 16.52
CA ALA A 55 -7.78 10.44 17.28
C ALA A 55 -8.61 10.83 18.49
N ALA A 56 -8.27 11.94 19.14
CA ALA A 56 -9.06 12.48 20.26
C ALA A 56 -10.48 12.95 19.85
N ARG A 57 -10.66 13.33 18.58
CA ARG A 57 -11.95 13.84 18.04
C ARG A 57 -12.71 12.80 17.22
N ASN A 58 -12.03 11.75 16.73
CA ASN A 58 -12.62 10.71 15.91
C ASN A 58 -12.10 9.34 16.36
N ASN A 59 -12.95 8.58 17.02
CA ASN A 59 -12.61 7.25 17.57
C ASN A 59 -12.30 6.17 16.51
N LYS A 60 -12.55 6.46 15.24
CA LYS A 60 -12.13 5.60 14.12
C LYS A 60 -10.64 5.79 13.76
N ILE A 61 -9.98 6.85 14.26
CA ILE A 61 -8.57 7.12 13.95
C ILE A 61 -7.70 6.61 15.09
N ARG A 62 -6.64 5.90 14.73
CA ARG A 62 -5.71 5.32 15.70
C ARG A 62 -4.26 5.49 15.24
N LEU A 63 -3.43 6.01 16.15
CA LEU A 63 -1.99 6.13 15.97
C LEU A 63 -1.27 4.87 16.49
N VAL A 64 -0.35 4.35 15.69
CA VAL A 64 0.60 3.31 16.09
C VAL A 64 2.01 3.86 15.92
N ARG A 65 2.69 4.15 17.04
CA ARG A 65 4.06 4.68 17.01
C ARG A 65 5.07 3.55 16.90
N ARG A 66 6.10 3.77 16.10
CA ARG A 66 7.26 2.89 15.98
C ARG A 66 8.53 3.61 16.40
N SER A 67 9.43 2.86 17.00
CA SER A 67 10.80 3.30 17.24
C SER A 67 11.74 2.79 16.15
N PRO A 68 12.90 3.42 15.92
CA PRO A 68 13.91 2.90 15.01
C PRO A 68 14.26 1.42 15.27
N PRO A 69 14.64 0.68 14.22
CA PRO A 69 14.96 1.14 12.88
C PRO A 69 13.72 1.40 12.02
N CYS A 70 13.68 2.56 11.34
CA CYS A 70 12.62 2.95 10.42
C CYS A 70 12.69 2.17 9.11
N GLY A 71 11.59 2.18 8.34
CA GLY A 71 11.50 1.60 7.02
C GLY A 71 10.08 1.23 6.62
N VAL A 72 9.70 1.59 5.40
CA VAL A 72 8.34 1.39 4.87
C VAL A 72 7.84 -0.03 5.07
N GLY A 73 8.65 -1.05 4.76
CA GLY A 73 8.25 -2.44 4.94
C GLY A 73 8.06 -2.85 6.40
N ARG A 74 8.90 -2.30 7.32
CA ARG A 74 8.72 -2.52 8.76
C ARG A 74 7.42 -1.87 9.25
N ALA A 75 7.16 -0.64 8.81
CA ALA A 75 5.94 0.09 9.17
C ALA A 75 4.69 -0.61 8.64
N LEU A 76 4.72 -1.09 7.39
CA LEU A 76 3.62 -1.89 6.82
C LEU A 76 3.37 -3.16 7.63
N LYS A 77 4.42 -3.92 8.01
CA LYS A 77 4.24 -5.11 8.87
C LYS A 77 3.62 -4.80 10.23
N THR A 78 4.05 -3.70 10.86
CA THR A 78 3.41 -3.22 12.09
C THR A 78 1.94 -2.88 11.84
N GLY A 79 1.65 -2.21 10.74
CA GLY A 79 0.29 -1.89 10.32
C GLY A 79 -0.56 -3.12 10.07
N PHE A 80 -0.04 -4.13 9.37
CA PHE A 80 -0.77 -5.38 9.12
C PHE A 80 -1.16 -6.11 10.42
N GLY A 81 -0.25 -6.14 11.39
CA GLY A 81 -0.53 -6.68 12.72
C GLY A 81 -1.48 -5.82 13.56
N SER A 82 -1.72 -4.57 13.14
CA SER A 82 -2.60 -3.62 13.82
C SER A 82 -4.00 -3.56 13.22
N ILE A 83 -4.28 -4.23 12.10
CA ILE A 83 -5.61 -4.28 11.48
C ILE A 83 -6.59 -4.95 12.45
N SER A 84 -7.71 -4.29 12.73
CA SER A 84 -8.77 -4.82 13.61
C SER A 84 -9.24 -6.20 13.17
N ALA A 85 -9.44 -7.11 14.11
CA ALA A 85 -10.04 -8.42 13.83
C ALA A 85 -11.46 -8.32 13.21
N LYS A 86 -12.13 -7.18 13.40
CA LYS A 86 -13.46 -6.90 12.83
C LYS A 86 -13.39 -6.43 11.36
N SER A 87 -12.20 -6.11 10.84
CA SER A 87 -12.05 -5.66 9.46
C SER A 87 -12.17 -6.81 8.48
N GLU A 88 -13.08 -6.68 7.53
CA GLU A 88 -13.19 -7.60 6.40
C GLU A 88 -12.21 -7.21 5.29
N PHE A 89 -11.96 -5.90 5.14
CA PHE A 89 -11.11 -5.34 4.10
C PHE A 89 -10.06 -4.41 4.70
N ALA A 90 -8.91 -4.31 4.04
CA ALA A 90 -7.89 -3.35 4.38
C ALA A 90 -7.32 -2.69 3.11
N LEU A 91 -7.21 -1.36 3.17
CA LEU A 91 -6.63 -0.53 2.13
C LEU A 91 -5.28 -0.01 2.61
N THR A 92 -4.22 -0.23 1.83
CA THR A 92 -2.94 0.47 2.01
C THR A 92 -2.86 1.64 1.04
N MET A 93 -2.38 2.79 1.52
CA MET A 93 -2.05 3.94 0.67
C MET A 93 -1.02 4.83 1.35
N ASP A 94 -0.35 5.67 0.58
CA ASP A 94 0.63 6.61 1.11
C ASP A 94 -0.07 7.77 1.82
N SER A 95 0.47 8.23 2.93
CA SER A 95 -0.13 9.27 3.79
C SER A 95 -0.12 10.69 3.19
N ASP A 96 0.63 10.88 2.10
CA ASP A 96 0.69 12.12 1.32
C ASP A 96 -0.13 12.08 0.02
N PHE A 97 -0.89 11.00 -0.20
CA PHE A 97 -1.61 10.71 -1.45
C PHE A 97 -2.98 11.41 -1.51
N ILE A 98 -3.04 12.67 -1.13
CA ILE A 98 -4.28 13.45 -0.93
C ILE A 98 -5.07 13.59 -2.23
N GLU A 99 -4.40 13.86 -3.35
CA GLU A 99 -5.03 14.05 -4.66
C GLU A 99 -5.74 12.77 -5.17
N ASN A 100 -5.47 11.63 -4.53
CA ASN A 100 -5.98 10.34 -4.93
C ASN A 100 -7.07 9.79 -3.99
N ILE A 101 -7.48 10.55 -2.98
CA ILE A 101 -8.54 10.14 -2.03
C ILE A 101 -9.82 9.72 -2.78
N SER A 102 -10.24 10.49 -3.79
CA SER A 102 -11.43 10.17 -4.60
C SER A 102 -11.33 8.83 -5.33
N GLN A 103 -10.12 8.36 -5.62
CA GLN A 103 -9.88 7.12 -6.35
C GLN A 103 -10.01 5.86 -5.47
N VAL A 104 -10.09 5.99 -4.15
CA VAL A 104 -10.44 4.88 -3.24
C VAL A 104 -11.77 4.26 -3.63
N ARG A 105 -12.73 5.08 -4.12
CA ARG A 105 -14.01 4.60 -4.64
C ARG A 105 -13.86 3.58 -5.76
N LEU A 106 -12.91 3.78 -6.68
CA LEU A 106 -12.65 2.84 -7.78
C LEU A 106 -12.26 1.44 -7.29
N LEU A 107 -11.48 1.37 -6.20
CA LEU A 107 -11.07 0.11 -5.61
C LEU A 107 -12.25 -0.56 -4.88
N ILE A 108 -13.02 0.22 -4.15
CA ILE A 108 -14.22 -0.26 -3.44
C ILE A 108 -15.24 -0.83 -4.43
N ASP A 109 -15.59 -0.06 -5.46
CA ASP A 109 -16.58 -0.46 -6.47
C ASP A 109 -16.12 -1.73 -7.22
N ALA A 110 -14.83 -1.85 -7.51
CA ALA A 110 -14.29 -3.03 -8.16
C ALA A 110 -14.31 -4.27 -7.25
N MET A 111 -14.03 -4.10 -5.94
CA MET A 111 -14.09 -5.17 -4.95
C MET A 111 -15.52 -5.67 -4.72
N GLU A 112 -16.50 -4.78 -4.77
CA GLU A 112 -17.92 -5.13 -4.62
C GLU A 112 -18.54 -5.66 -5.92
N GLY A 113 -18.05 -5.19 -7.07
CA GLY A 113 -18.65 -5.47 -8.39
C GLY A 113 -18.31 -6.83 -8.99
N ARG A 114 -17.28 -7.53 -8.48
CA ARG A 114 -16.88 -8.86 -8.98
C ARG A 114 -16.15 -9.68 -7.92
N PRO A 115 -16.27 -11.01 -7.98
CA PRO A 115 -15.54 -11.87 -7.05
C PRO A 115 -14.02 -11.71 -7.27
N CYS A 116 -13.32 -11.25 -6.23
CA CYS A 116 -11.87 -11.19 -6.16
C CYS A 116 -11.43 -11.14 -4.69
N ASP A 117 -10.14 -11.33 -4.44
CA ASP A 117 -9.57 -11.24 -3.10
C ASP A 117 -8.87 -9.91 -2.86
N GLY A 118 -8.59 -9.17 -3.95
CA GLY A 118 -7.96 -7.87 -3.84
C GLY A 118 -7.97 -7.08 -5.14
N VAL A 119 -7.88 -5.76 -4.97
CA VAL A 119 -7.84 -4.77 -6.05
C VAL A 119 -6.56 -3.93 -5.92
N ILE A 120 -5.83 -3.78 -7.00
CA ILE A 120 -4.63 -2.95 -7.10
C ILE A 120 -4.95 -1.73 -7.96
N GLY A 121 -4.68 -0.54 -7.44
CA GLY A 121 -4.69 0.68 -8.24
C GLY A 121 -3.49 0.69 -9.19
N SER A 122 -3.73 0.52 -10.48
CA SER A 122 -2.67 0.38 -11.49
C SER A 122 -2.51 1.65 -12.32
N ARG A 123 -1.26 2.12 -12.38
CA ARG A 123 -0.83 3.30 -13.15
C ARG A 123 -0.56 2.96 -14.62
N PHE A 124 -0.42 1.69 -14.95
CA PHE A 124 0.15 1.21 -16.21
C PHE A 124 -0.78 0.35 -17.06
N ILE A 125 -2.05 0.25 -16.71
CA ILE A 125 -3.11 -0.32 -17.56
C ILE A 125 -3.82 0.78 -18.35
N LYS A 126 -4.65 0.40 -19.32
CA LYS A 126 -5.44 1.34 -20.11
C LYS A 126 -6.32 2.20 -19.19
N GLY A 127 -6.22 3.52 -19.28
CA GLY A 127 -6.89 4.48 -18.39
C GLY A 127 -6.05 4.93 -17.18
N GLY A 128 -5.02 4.18 -16.79
CA GLY A 128 -4.08 4.60 -15.75
C GLY A 128 -3.14 5.71 -16.23
N LYS A 129 -2.72 6.60 -15.30
CA LYS A 129 -1.87 7.74 -15.62
C LYS A 129 -0.82 7.98 -14.55
N VAL A 130 0.32 8.55 -14.94
CA VAL A 130 1.35 9.08 -14.04
C VAL A 130 1.61 10.54 -14.42
N VAL A 131 1.50 11.43 -13.44
CA VAL A 131 1.72 12.87 -13.59
C VAL A 131 2.97 13.25 -12.81
N ARG A 132 3.89 14.01 -13.44
CA ARG A 132 5.18 14.44 -12.84
C ARG A 132 6.09 13.29 -12.39
N TYR A 133 5.97 12.11 -12.96
CA TYR A 133 6.71 10.91 -12.56
C TYR A 133 8.05 10.81 -13.33
N PRO A 134 9.21 10.69 -12.66
CA PRO A 134 10.51 10.64 -13.32
C PRO A 134 10.61 9.49 -14.34
N PHE A 135 11.12 9.80 -15.54
CA PHE A 135 11.22 8.83 -16.63
C PHE A 135 12.01 7.56 -16.24
N LEU A 136 13.16 7.74 -15.58
CA LEU A 136 13.99 6.61 -15.15
C LEU A 136 13.24 5.68 -14.17
N LYS A 137 12.49 6.26 -13.23
CA LYS A 137 11.69 5.51 -12.27
C LYS A 137 10.58 4.72 -12.99
N ARG A 138 9.97 5.31 -14.03
CA ARG A 138 8.97 4.65 -14.88
C ARG A 138 9.59 3.49 -15.66
N LEU A 139 10.74 3.70 -16.28
CA LEU A 139 11.45 2.67 -17.05
C LEU A 139 11.82 1.47 -16.16
N MET A 140 12.44 1.72 -15.01
CA MET A 140 12.84 0.66 -14.09
C MET A 140 11.63 -0.12 -13.54
N ASN A 141 10.54 0.57 -13.25
CA ASN A 141 9.30 -0.09 -12.83
C ASN A 141 8.78 -1.03 -13.92
N ARG A 142 8.77 -0.58 -15.19
CA ARG A 142 8.35 -1.41 -16.32
C ARG A 142 9.24 -2.62 -16.54
N LEU A 143 10.56 -2.45 -16.44
CA LEU A 143 11.53 -3.54 -16.55
C LEU A 143 11.31 -4.56 -15.42
N PHE A 144 11.15 -4.10 -14.19
CA PHE A 144 10.87 -4.99 -13.06
C PHE A 144 9.59 -5.82 -13.28
N HIS A 145 8.49 -5.18 -13.71
CA HIS A 145 7.25 -5.92 -14.03
C HIS A 145 7.42 -6.87 -15.20
N GLY A 146 8.23 -6.53 -16.20
CA GLY A 146 8.61 -7.44 -17.28
C GLY A 146 9.26 -8.74 -16.75
N VAL A 147 10.20 -8.59 -15.80
CA VAL A 147 10.80 -9.75 -15.11
C VAL A 147 9.76 -10.57 -14.34
N LEU A 148 8.89 -9.91 -13.57
CA LEU A 148 7.84 -10.62 -12.82
C LEU A 148 6.89 -11.41 -13.74
N LYS A 149 6.49 -10.82 -14.87
CA LYS A 149 5.63 -11.48 -15.87
C LYS A 149 6.28 -12.72 -16.46
N ILE A 150 7.56 -12.64 -16.81
CA ILE A 150 8.30 -13.76 -17.40
C ILE A 150 8.51 -14.87 -16.36
N VAL A 151 8.98 -14.49 -15.17
CA VAL A 151 9.39 -15.46 -14.13
C VAL A 151 8.20 -16.12 -13.46
N PHE A 152 7.16 -15.34 -13.11
CA PHE A 152 6.02 -15.83 -12.33
C PHE A 152 4.72 -15.95 -13.13
N ARG A 153 4.73 -15.56 -14.42
CA ARG A 153 3.56 -15.58 -15.31
C ARG A 153 2.37 -14.80 -14.77
N VAL A 154 2.64 -13.72 -14.03
CA VAL A 154 1.60 -12.84 -13.47
C VAL A 154 1.09 -11.86 -14.53
N PRO A 155 -0.22 -11.70 -14.72
CA PRO A 155 -0.78 -10.80 -15.73
C PRO A 155 -0.72 -9.31 -15.31
N GLN A 156 -0.60 -9.02 -14.02
CA GLN A 156 -0.68 -7.66 -13.46
C GLN A 156 0.46 -6.76 -13.96
N ASN A 157 0.17 -5.46 -14.05
CA ASN A 157 1.06 -4.44 -14.62
C ASN A 157 1.68 -3.52 -13.56
N ASP A 158 1.13 -3.48 -12.34
CA ASP A 158 1.57 -2.54 -11.29
C ASP A 158 1.53 -3.11 -9.88
N LEU A 159 2.25 -4.19 -9.64
CA LEU A 159 2.34 -4.84 -8.33
C LEU A 159 3.08 -3.99 -7.28
N THR A 160 3.84 -2.97 -7.71
CA THR A 160 4.65 -2.11 -6.82
C THR A 160 3.93 -0.87 -6.31
N ASN A 161 2.72 -0.60 -6.74
CA ASN A 161 1.92 0.48 -6.17
C ASN A 161 1.48 0.11 -4.74
N ASN A 162 1.58 1.04 -3.78
CA ASN A 162 1.09 0.83 -2.42
C ASN A 162 -0.44 1.02 -2.30
N PHE A 163 -1.10 1.44 -3.35
CA PHE A 163 -2.55 1.64 -3.36
C PHE A 163 -3.27 0.32 -3.66
N LYS A 164 -3.58 -0.43 -2.59
CA LYS A 164 -4.14 -1.79 -2.65
C LYS A 164 -5.26 -1.98 -1.64
N LEU A 165 -6.39 -2.50 -2.10
CA LEU A 165 -7.53 -2.90 -1.28
C LEU A 165 -7.67 -4.42 -1.32
N TYR A 166 -7.48 -5.09 -0.19
CA TYR A 166 -7.52 -6.54 -0.09
C TYR A 166 -8.49 -7.00 1.01
N LYS A 167 -8.92 -8.25 0.95
CA LYS A 167 -9.46 -8.92 2.13
C LYS A 167 -8.42 -8.84 3.25
N ALA A 168 -8.83 -8.41 4.43
CA ALA A 168 -7.90 -8.10 5.53
C ALA A 168 -7.03 -9.29 5.95
N ASP A 169 -7.55 -10.51 5.81
CA ASP A 169 -6.82 -11.74 6.14
C ASP A 169 -5.57 -11.96 5.27
N ILE A 170 -5.53 -11.43 4.05
CA ILE A 170 -4.34 -11.49 3.21
C ILE A 170 -3.16 -10.78 3.90
N PHE A 171 -3.40 -9.58 4.46
CA PHE A 171 -2.35 -8.85 5.18
C PHE A 171 -1.95 -9.53 6.49
N ARG A 172 -2.90 -10.16 7.20
CA ARG A 172 -2.65 -10.82 8.48
C ARG A 172 -1.91 -12.15 8.34
N SER A 173 -2.15 -12.92 7.27
CA SER A 173 -1.75 -14.32 7.18
C SER A 173 -0.48 -14.56 6.37
N LEU A 174 -0.09 -13.66 5.45
CA LEU A 174 1.05 -13.92 4.59
C LEU A 174 2.39 -13.60 5.27
N PRO A 175 3.47 -14.34 4.92
CA PRO A 175 4.77 -14.25 5.58
C PRO A 175 5.61 -13.09 5.01
N TRP A 176 5.28 -11.86 5.34
CA TRP A 176 5.96 -10.64 4.86
C TRP A 176 7.39 -10.52 5.40
N GLN A 177 8.38 -10.40 4.52
CA GLN A 177 9.78 -10.36 4.90
C GLN A 177 10.45 -9.01 4.67
N SER A 178 10.08 -8.27 3.61
CA SER A 178 10.73 -7.01 3.25
C SER A 178 10.63 -5.96 4.35
N ASN A 179 11.72 -5.19 4.52
CA ASN A 179 11.81 -4.13 5.53
C ASN A 179 11.84 -2.73 4.92
N ASP A 180 11.94 -2.63 3.60
CA ASP A 180 12.09 -1.41 2.82
C ASP A 180 10.98 -1.26 1.78
N PHE A 181 11.18 -0.41 0.78
CA PHE A 181 10.22 -0.18 -0.31
C PHE A 181 9.90 -1.43 -1.15
N ALA A 182 10.74 -2.48 -1.10
CA ALA A 182 10.45 -3.73 -1.79
C ALA A 182 9.21 -4.45 -1.22
N MET A 183 8.75 -4.10 -0.01
CA MET A 183 7.47 -4.55 0.54
C MET A 183 6.31 -4.27 -0.41
N ASN A 184 6.34 -3.16 -1.15
CA ASN A 184 5.28 -2.85 -2.11
C ASN A 184 5.20 -3.87 -3.25
N ALA A 185 6.35 -4.41 -3.69
CA ALA A 185 6.38 -5.52 -4.65
C ALA A 185 5.94 -6.84 -4.00
N GLU A 186 6.38 -7.08 -2.78
CA GLU A 186 6.04 -8.28 -2.02
C GLU A 186 4.53 -8.36 -1.77
N THR A 187 3.89 -7.26 -1.34
CA THR A 187 2.43 -7.20 -1.13
C THR A 187 1.63 -7.35 -2.43
N GLY A 188 2.23 -7.07 -3.58
CA GLY A 188 1.60 -7.34 -4.88
C GLY A 188 1.76 -8.79 -5.36
N LEU A 189 2.95 -9.37 -5.17
CA LEU A 189 3.32 -10.65 -5.75
C LEU A 189 2.91 -11.86 -4.87
N LEU A 190 3.16 -11.81 -3.57
CA LEU A 190 2.91 -12.94 -2.69
C LEU A 190 1.45 -13.41 -2.70
N PRO A 191 0.43 -12.55 -2.61
CA PRO A 191 -0.95 -13.03 -2.64
C PRO A 191 -1.24 -13.88 -3.88
N ILE A 192 -0.73 -13.49 -5.05
CA ILE A 192 -0.92 -14.26 -6.30
C ILE A 192 -0.28 -15.64 -6.18
N LEU A 193 0.94 -15.73 -5.63
CA LEU A 193 1.63 -17.01 -5.43
C LEU A 193 0.94 -17.89 -4.38
N PHE A 194 0.15 -17.27 -3.49
CA PHE A 194 -0.69 -17.96 -2.53
C PHE A 194 -2.08 -18.32 -3.08
N GLY A 195 -2.37 -18.01 -4.34
CA GLY A 195 -3.60 -18.39 -5.04
C GLY A 195 -4.75 -17.40 -4.88
N TYR A 196 -4.48 -16.20 -4.34
CA TYR A 196 -5.49 -15.14 -4.27
C TYR A 196 -5.69 -14.48 -5.63
N GLU A 197 -6.94 -14.18 -5.95
CA GLU A 197 -7.31 -13.49 -7.18
C GLU A 197 -7.20 -11.97 -7.01
N LEU A 198 -6.22 -11.35 -7.68
CA LEU A 198 -6.00 -9.92 -7.68
C LEU A 198 -6.35 -9.31 -9.03
N ILE A 199 -7.17 -8.27 -9.01
CA ILE A 199 -7.53 -7.49 -10.19
C ILE A 199 -6.90 -6.10 -10.15
N GLU A 200 -6.83 -5.44 -11.30
CA GLU A 200 -6.31 -4.07 -11.42
C GLU A 200 -7.42 -3.11 -11.86
N VAL A 201 -7.43 -1.91 -11.27
CA VAL A 201 -8.24 -0.78 -11.72
C VAL A 201 -7.33 0.39 -12.11
N PRO A 202 -7.69 1.16 -13.18
CA PRO A 202 -6.85 2.28 -13.60
C PRO A 202 -6.93 3.42 -12.59
N VAL A 203 -5.76 3.91 -12.16
CA VAL A 203 -5.65 5.07 -11.26
C VAL A 203 -4.70 6.10 -11.84
N THR A 204 -4.90 7.36 -11.46
CA THR A 204 -3.98 8.44 -11.76
C THR A 204 -3.05 8.64 -10.58
N TRP A 205 -1.75 8.45 -10.79
CA TRP A 205 -0.73 8.81 -9.82
C TRP A 205 -0.25 10.24 -10.09
N ILE A 206 -0.39 11.09 -9.09
CA ILE A 206 0.15 12.44 -9.11
C ILE A 206 1.31 12.46 -8.12
N ASP A 207 2.54 12.71 -8.60
CA ASP A 207 3.69 12.79 -7.69
C ASP A 207 3.50 13.97 -6.74
N ARG A 208 4.05 13.82 -5.53
CA ARG A 208 3.99 14.79 -4.42
C ARG A 208 4.29 16.22 -4.91
N ASP A 209 3.58 17.19 -4.38
CA ASP A 209 3.89 18.59 -4.61
C ASP A 209 5.31 18.88 -4.10
N PRO A 210 6.18 19.55 -4.87
CA PRO A 210 7.52 19.95 -4.43
C PRO A 210 7.53 20.71 -3.09
N ALA A 211 6.46 21.45 -2.78
CA ALA A 211 6.30 22.14 -1.50
C ALA A 211 6.19 21.19 -0.29
N MET A 212 5.81 19.94 -0.51
CA MET A 212 5.74 18.89 0.52
C MET A 212 7.08 18.16 0.75
N GLY A 213 8.15 18.55 0.03
CA GLY A 213 9.48 17.95 0.14
C GLY A 213 9.77 16.87 -0.91
N LYS A 214 11.00 16.36 -0.90
CA LYS A 214 11.47 15.38 -1.90
C LYS A 214 11.01 13.96 -1.56
N SER A 215 10.70 13.16 -2.60
CA SER A 215 10.43 11.72 -2.47
C SER A 215 11.64 11.01 -1.83
N LYS A 216 11.39 10.19 -0.81
CA LYS A 216 12.42 9.42 -0.10
C LYS A 216 12.86 8.16 -0.84
N PHE A 217 12.25 7.86 -1.99
CA PHE A 217 12.58 6.70 -2.80
C PHE A 217 13.88 6.90 -3.58
N GLY A 218 14.92 6.11 -3.26
CA GLY A 218 16.20 6.07 -3.97
C GLY A 218 16.37 4.76 -4.76
N LEU A 219 16.40 4.84 -6.09
CA LEU A 219 16.41 3.66 -6.98
C LEU A 219 17.59 2.70 -6.71
N LEU A 220 18.80 3.23 -6.60
CA LEU A 220 20.02 2.43 -6.36
C LEU A 220 20.06 1.85 -4.95
N LYS A 221 19.50 2.54 -3.97
CA LYS A 221 19.49 2.12 -2.56
C LYS A 221 18.59 0.90 -2.32
N HIS A 222 17.56 0.71 -3.12
CA HIS A 222 16.53 -0.32 -2.89
C HIS A 222 16.60 -1.53 -3.84
N GLY A 223 17.49 -1.53 -4.84
CA GLY A 223 17.61 -2.61 -5.84
C GLY A 223 17.82 -4.01 -5.22
N GLY A 224 18.65 -4.11 -4.17
CA GLY A 224 18.88 -5.38 -3.47
C GLY A 224 17.63 -5.92 -2.75
N GLY A 225 16.71 -5.04 -2.30
CA GLY A 225 15.42 -5.45 -1.72
C GLY A 225 14.52 -6.13 -2.75
N TYR A 226 14.40 -5.55 -3.94
CA TYR A 226 13.60 -6.14 -5.03
C TYR A 226 14.12 -7.49 -5.49
N LEU A 227 15.46 -7.67 -5.55
CA LEU A 227 16.06 -8.98 -5.86
C LEU A 227 15.72 -10.01 -4.78
N ARG A 228 15.77 -9.65 -3.49
CA ARG A 228 15.37 -10.54 -2.39
C ARG A 228 13.91 -10.96 -2.51
N VAL A 229 13.00 -10.06 -2.90
CA VAL A 229 11.59 -10.40 -3.15
C VAL A 229 11.47 -11.45 -4.24
N ILE A 230 12.20 -11.30 -5.37
CA ILE A 230 12.19 -12.30 -6.45
C ILE A 230 12.68 -13.67 -5.95
N LEU A 231 13.81 -13.70 -5.23
CA LEU A 231 14.38 -14.94 -4.70
C LEU A 231 13.45 -15.63 -3.69
N HIS A 232 12.86 -14.86 -2.78
CA HIS A 232 11.88 -15.37 -1.82
C HIS A 232 10.63 -15.91 -2.52
N ALA A 233 10.11 -15.18 -3.51
CA ALA A 233 8.97 -15.60 -4.31
C ALA A 233 9.26 -16.88 -5.10
N LEU A 234 10.46 -17.04 -5.67
CA LEU A 234 10.90 -18.28 -6.33
C LEU A 234 10.95 -19.47 -5.36
N TRP A 235 11.46 -19.24 -4.16
CA TRP A 235 11.48 -20.28 -3.12
C TRP A 235 10.06 -20.70 -2.74
N ILE A 236 9.15 -19.77 -2.51
CA ILE A 236 7.72 -20.05 -2.23
C ILE A 236 7.10 -20.85 -3.38
N ALA A 237 7.28 -20.38 -4.63
CA ALA A 237 6.70 -21.04 -5.80
C ALA A 237 7.18 -22.50 -5.98
N ARG A 238 8.45 -22.79 -5.63
CA ARG A 238 9.01 -24.17 -5.66
C ARG A 238 8.45 -25.03 -4.54
N THR A 239 8.44 -24.52 -3.30
CA THR A 239 8.01 -25.30 -2.12
C THR A 239 6.51 -25.63 -2.16
N ARG A 240 5.69 -24.79 -2.77
CA ARG A 240 4.25 -25.05 -2.92
C ARG A 240 3.95 -26.07 -4.02
N LYS A 241 4.70 -26.05 -5.15
CA LYS A 241 4.55 -27.06 -6.21
C LYS A 241 4.94 -28.48 -5.76
N SER A 242 5.80 -28.61 -4.75
CA SER A 242 6.19 -29.93 -4.22
C SER A 242 5.18 -30.50 -3.23
N LYS A 243 4.13 -29.76 -2.86
CA LYS A 243 3.08 -30.19 -1.91
C LYS A 243 1.72 -30.44 -2.56
N GLN A 244 1.61 -30.20 -3.87
CA GLN A 244 0.49 -30.57 -4.74
C GLN A 244 0.85 -31.83 -5.55
#